data_4a648d5f178fca5e3980b0830e876df7
#
_entry.id   4a648d5f178fca5e3980b0830e876df7
#
_cell.length_a   1.000
_cell.length_b   1.000
_cell.length_c   1.000
_cell.angle_alpha   90.00
_cell.angle_beta   90.00
_cell.angle_gamma   90.00
#
_symmetry.space_group_name_H-M   'P 1'
#
loop_
_entity.id
_entity.type
_entity.pdbx_description
1 polymer ?
#
loop_
_entity_poly.entity_id
_entity_poly.type
_entity_poly.pdbx_seq_one_letter_code
_entity_poly.pdbx_strand_id
1 'polypeptide(L)'
;MKTLVLIDNDALTRTLLSHCLAGQGWRVLEADNGESGLELAMKHKPAAVLCDIRTPKRNGFKVCQLIREQPQLRDTRVILTSVGRFGNDRDSALAAGAHDYLVKPIPPADLLKVLARCENGASAEVSEIPPEPVVKGPTTIRFWGVRGSIPTPGRETSAFGGNTSCVEVRVAGQVIILDAGSGIRRLGQALMKEFRDKPLNITMLMTHTHWDHIQGFPFFMPAYSPRVNVRILGYEGAMHGLRGALFEQMQSAFFPVGLHQMASHVTFEELDDMQFQLGAVKVRAILANHPGICLGYRLSTPAGDIVYMPDHEAYERYEIERQRVAGETSAQSLEYAQQQDEKVIEFVRGADVLIADSQYDEAEYPARLGWGHTCADDTVQNAIRAGVKQLFLFHHDPDHHDEKITSMVSRARVRVAGQGASLLVSAAREGGEVVLKPA
;
A
#
# COMPACT_ATOMS: atom_id res chain seq x y z
N MET A 1 8.80 15.65 41.11
CA MET A 1 7.96 14.81 40.24
C MET A 1 8.19 15.30 38.82
N LYS A 2 8.68 14.44 37.94
CA LYS A 2 8.96 14.82 36.54
C LYS A 2 7.67 14.90 35.75
N THR A 3 7.57 15.88 34.84
CA THR A 3 6.39 16.07 33.99
C THR A 3 6.67 15.51 32.61
N LEU A 4 5.69 14.77 32.06
CA LEU A 4 5.67 14.28 30.67
C LEU A 4 4.41 14.78 30.01
N VAL A 5 4.51 15.24 28.76
CA VAL A 5 3.36 15.50 27.88
C VAL A 5 3.17 14.30 26.98
N LEU A 6 1.98 13.70 27.02
CA LEU A 6 1.56 12.57 26.19
C LEU A 6 0.59 13.09 25.13
N ILE A 7 1.00 12.99 23.87
CA ILE A 7 0.24 13.46 22.70
C ILE A 7 -0.14 12.26 21.86
N ASP A 8 -1.42 11.94 21.83
CA ASP A 8 -1.95 10.79 21.09
C ASP A 8 -3.45 11.01 20.82
N ASN A 9 -3.93 10.74 19.64
CA ASN A 9 -5.36 10.91 19.31
C ASN A 9 -6.22 9.73 19.82
N ASP A 10 -5.59 8.57 20.11
CA ASP A 10 -6.31 7.41 20.67
C ASP A 10 -6.47 7.53 22.21
N ALA A 11 -7.70 7.71 22.65
CA ALA A 11 -8.03 7.87 24.07
C ALA A 11 -7.63 6.64 24.93
N LEU A 12 -7.76 5.43 24.38
CA LEU A 12 -7.39 4.20 25.09
C LEU A 12 -5.88 4.14 25.33
N THR A 13 -5.09 4.44 24.30
CA THR A 13 -3.62 4.53 24.41
C THR A 13 -3.21 5.58 25.43
N ARG A 14 -3.83 6.78 25.42
CA ARG A 14 -3.55 7.81 26.43
C ARG A 14 -3.83 7.30 27.84
N THR A 15 -5.02 6.73 28.07
CA THR A 15 -5.40 6.22 29.40
C THR A 15 -4.43 5.15 29.91
N LEU A 16 -4.07 4.17 29.07
CA LEU A 16 -3.16 3.08 29.46
C LEU A 16 -1.75 3.58 29.77
N LEU A 17 -1.20 4.44 28.91
CA LEU A 17 0.15 4.98 29.12
C LEU A 17 0.21 5.95 30.29
N SER A 18 -0.80 6.81 30.47
CA SER A 18 -0.90 7.71 31.60
C SER A 18 -0.94 6.95 32.95
N HIS A 19 -1.76 5.90 33.03
CA HIS A 19 -1.84 5.06 34.23
C HIS A 19 -0.50 4.38 34.55
N CYS A 20 0.13 3.81 33.52
CA CYS A 20 1.44 3.19 33.67
C CYS A 20 2.51 4.18 34.17
N LEU A 21 2.59 5.36 33.56
CA LEU A 21 3.59 6.38 33.86
C LEU A 21 3.35 7.02 35.25
N ALA A 22 2.08 7.26 35.63
CA ALA A 22 1.72 7.77 36.96
C ALA A 22 2.17 6.81 38.09
N GLY A 23 2.01 5.50 37.87
CA GLY A 23 2.52 4.46 38.77
C GLY A 23 4.06 4.45 38.92
N GLN A 24 4.80 5.12 38.04
CA GLN A 24 6.26 5.26 38.07
C GLN A 24 6.72 6.67 38.48
N GLY A 25 5.83 7.46 39.06
CA GLY A 25 6.15 8.78 39.62
C GLY A 25 6.19 9.92 38.60
N TRP A 26 5.67 9.72 37.40
CA TRP A 26 5.53 10.78 36.40
C TRP A 26 4.22 11.55 36.57
N ARG A 27 4.28 12.86 36.40
CA ARG A 27 3.08 13.69 36.19
C ARG A 27 2.81 13.75 34.70
N VAL A 28 1.73 13.11 34.25
CA VAL A 28 1.37 13.08 32.84
C VAL A 28 0.35 14.18 32.51
N LEU A 29 0.62 14.94 31.45
CA LEU A 29 -0.29 15.92 30.87
C LEU A 29 -0.69 15.37 29.49
N GLU A 30 -1.99 15.21 29.27
CA GLU A 30 -2.52 14.58 28.05
C GLU A 30 -2.98 15.61 27.03
N ALA A 31 -2.73 15.30 25.76
CA ALA A 31 -3.26 16.03 24.60
C ALA A 31 -3.73 15.01 23.53
N ASP A 32 -4.80 15.33 22.84
CA ASP A 32 -5.39 14.52 21.78
C ASP A 32 -4.95 14.96 20.38
N ASN A 33 -4.16 16.02 20.28
CA ASN A 33 -3.65 16.56 19.02
C ASN A 33 -2.31 17.28 19.23
N GLY A 34 -1.56 17.45 18.13
CA GLY A 34 -0.22 18.03 18.18
C GLY A 34 -0.17 19.51 18.58
N GLU A 35 -1.24 20.28 18.31
CA GLU A 35 -1.29 21.71 18.65
C GLU A 35 -1.44 21.89 20.17
N SER A 36 -2.44 21.26 20.78
CA SER A 36 -2.63 21.31 22.24
C SER A 36 -1.45 20.70 23.01
N GLY A 37 -0.83 19.66 22.45
CA GLY A 37 0.38 19.05 23.03
C GLY A 37 1.58 20.03 23.04
N LEU A 38 1.79 20.76 21.96
CA LEU A 38 2.83 21.79 21.88
C LEU A 38 2.58 22.93 22.87
N GLU A 39 1.32 23.38 23.04
CA GLU A 39 0.95 24.39 24.02
C GLU A 39 1.24 23.94 25.45
N LEU A 40 0.91 22.67 25.78
CA LEU A 40 1.24 22.09 27.07
C LEU A 40 2.76 22.00 27.29
N ALA A 41 3.54 21.63 26.26
CA ALA A 41 4.99 21.59 26.34
C ALA A 41 5.59 22.97 26.59
N MET A 42 5.12 23.99 25.87
CA MET A 42 5.55 25.38 26.04
C MET A 42 5.25 25.90 27.46
N LYS A 43 4.07 25.62 27.99
CA LYS A 43 3.59 26.08 29.30
C LYS A 43 4.31 25.41 30.47
N HIS A 44 4.52 24.11 30.34
CA HIS A 44 4.96 23.29 31.49
C HIS A 44 6.44 22.88 31.44
N LYS A 45 7.12 23.08 30.31
CA LYS A 45 8.52 22.71 30.08
C LYS A 45 8.83 21.30 30.61
N PRO A 46 8.17 20.26 30.04
CA PRO A 46 8.26 18.92 30.56
C PRO A 46 9.65 18.32 30.39
N ALA A 47 9.99 17.33 31.22
CA ALA A 47 11.20 16.55 31.04
C ALA A 47 11.17 15.68 29.79
N ALA A 48 9.96 15.21 29.38
CA ALA A 48 9.77 14.42 28.17
C ALA A 48 8.45 14.75 27.47
N VAL A 49 8.43 14.57 26.16
CA VAL A 49 7.22 14.54 25.31
C VAL A 49 7.19 13.18 24.62
N LEU A 50 6.11 12.45 24.81
CA LEU A 50 5.80 11.24 24.06
C LEU A 50 4.70 11.58 23.07
N CYS A 51 4.97 11.52 21.77
CA CYS A 51 4.07 12.01 20.75
C CYS A 51 3.88 10.99 19.65
N ASP A 52 2.63 10.65 19.36
CA ASP A 52 2.30 9.88 18.16
C ASP A 52 2.59 10.71 16.90
N ILE A 53 3.20 10.10 15.89
CA ILE A 53 3.49 10.79 14.62
C ILE A 53 2.22 11.19 13.87
N ARG A 54 1.10 10.52 14.10
CA ARG A 54 -0.19 10.73 13.42
C ARG A 54 -1.18 11.57 14.21
N THR A 55 -0.70 12.55 14.94
CA THR A 55 -1.60 13.44 15.68
C THR A 55 -2.29 14.44 14.76
N PRO A 56 -3.60 14.70 14.95
CA PRO A 56 -4.34 15.70 14.22
C PRO A 56 -3.76 17.12 14.42
N LYS A 57 -4.09 18.04 13.52
CA LYS A 57 -3.68 19.46 13.46
C LYS A 57 -2.18 19.68 13.24
N ARG A 58 -1.32 18.94 13.92
CA ARG A 58 0.13 18.93 13.72
C ARG A 58 0.63 17.52 13.95
N ASN A 59 1.26 16.92 12.96
CA ASN A 59 1.86 15.59 13.08
C ASN A 59 3.06 15.61 14.03
N GLY A 60 3.43 14.44 14.58
CA GLY A 60 4.48 14.33 15.57
C GLY A 60 5.85 14.81 15.13
N PHE A 61 6.21 14.65 13.85
CA PHE A 61 7.46 15.20 13.30
C PHE A 61 7.49 16.72 13.39
N LYS A 62 6.38 17.37 13.02
CA LYS A 62 6.27 18.84 13.09
C LYS A 62 6.27 19.33 14.53
N VAL A 63 5.61 18.63 15.45
CA VAL A 63 5.67 18.89 16.89
C VAL A 63 7.11 18.81 17.39
N CYS A 64 7.85 17.78 17.00
CA CYS A 64 9.25 17.59 17.36
C CYS A 64 10.13 18.76 16.87
N GLN A 65 10.05 19.12 15.59
CA GLN A 65 10.77 20.24 15.00
C GLN A 65 10.49 21.56 15.76
N LEU A 66 9.21 21.86 16.00
CA LEU A 66 8.80 23.07 16.71
C LEU A 66 9.32 23.10 18.16
N ILE A 67 9.39 21.96 18.85
CA ILE A 67 10.01 21.85 20.17
C ILE A 67 11.50 22.15 20.08
N ARG A 68 12.21 21.68 19.06
CA ARG A 68 13.65 21.96 18.86
C ARG A 68 13.95 23.42 18.55
N GLU A 69 13.04 24.11 17.90
CA GLU A 69 13.13 25.55 17.61
C GLU A 69 12.97 26.42 18.86
N GLN A 70 12.45 25.85 19.98
CA GLN A 70 12.22 26.61 21.23
C GLN A 70 13.40 26.49 22.20
N PRO A 71 14.15 27.57 22.48
CA PRO A 71 15.28 27.53 23.41
C PRO A 71 14.92 27.01 24.81
N GLN A 72 13.71 27.31 25.29
CA GLN A 72 13.21 26.89 26.61
C GLN A 72 12.83 25.41 26.70
N LEU A 73 12.76 24.70 25.57
CA LEU A 73 12.47 23.27 25.48
C LEU A 73 13.68 22.45 25.02
N ARG A 74 14.88 23.08 25.03
CA ARG A 74 16.09 22.41 24.51
C ARG A 74 16.38 21.09 25.23
N ASP A 75 16.15 21.04 26.53
CA ASP A 75 16.40 19.85 27.36
C ASP A 75 15.22 18.89 27.41
N THR A 76 14.08 19.24 26.82
CA THR A 76 12.91 18.36 26.74
C THR A 76 13.22 17.17 25.82
N ARG A 77 13.11 15.97 26.34
CA ARG A 77 13.27 14.75 25.54
C ARG A 77 12.03 14.48 24.71
N VAL A 78 12.19 14.33 23.41
CA VAL A 78 11.08 14.00 22.52
C VAL A 78 11.23 12.55 22.06
N ILE A 79 10.20 11.75 22.32
CA ILE A 79 10.09 10.37 21.89
C ILE A 79 8.89 10.32 20.97
N LEU A 80 9.11 9.91 19.72
CA LEU A 80 8.03 9.73 18.76
C LEU A 80 7.51 8.30 18.82
N THR A 81 6.21 8.14 18.59
CA THR A 81 5.57 6.83 18.57
C THR A 81 4.77 6.63 17.29
N SER A 82 4.71 5.40 16.80
CA SER A 82 3.88 5.04 15.64
C SER A 82 3.34 3.63 15.79
N VAL A 83 2.27 3.33 15.08
CA VAL A 83 1.71 1.97 14.99
C VAL A 83 2.47 1.06 14.01
N GLY A 84 3.48 1.56 13.28
CA GLY A 84 4.25 0.80 12.29
C GLY A 84 5.76 0.86 12.54
N ARG A 85 6.49 -0.19 12.15
CA ARG A 85 7.95 -0.19 12.06
C ARG A 85 8.37 0.19 10.64
N PHE A 86 8.32 1.47 10.30
CA PHE A 86 8.98 1.93 9.08
C PHE A 86 10.47 2.06 9.33
N GLY A 87 11.30 1.48 8.48
CA GLY A 87 12.74 1.73 8.53
C GLY A 87 13.06 3.23 8.46
N ASN A 88 12.26 3.97 7.69
CA ASN A 88 12.40 5.42 7.52
C ASN A 88 11.76 6.25 8.63
N ASP A 89 10.74 5.76 9.35
CA ASP A 89 10.08 6.55 10.41
C ASP A 89 11.03 6.85 11.58
N ARG A 90 11.87 5.89 11.94
CA ARG A 90 12.90 6.11 12.96
C ARG A 90 13.93 7.13 12.50
N ASP A 91 14.42 6.99 11.28
CA ASP A 91 15.40 7.91 10.70
C ASP A 91 14.80 9.29 10.53
N SER A 92 13.55 9.38 10.08
CA SER A 92 12.80 10.62 9.99
C SER A 92 12.53 11.24 11.36
N ALA A 93 12.24 10.43 12.37
CA ALA A 93 12.08 10.88 13.76
C ALA A 93 13.38 11.48 14.30
N LEU A 94 14.50 10.81 14.11
CA LEU A 94 15.82 11.30 14.51
C LEU A 94 16.22 12.55 13.73
N ALA A 95 15.96 12.60 12.42
CA ALA A 95 16.19 13.78 11.59
C ALA A 95 15.33 14.99 12.00
N ALA A 96 14.10 14.76 12.49
CA ALA A 96 13.24 15.78 13.06
C ALA A 96 13.71 16.26 14.45
N GLY A 97 14.74 15.62 15.03
CA GLY A 97 15.31 15.96 16.33
C GLY A 97 14.72 15.18 17.51
N ALA A 98 14.03 14.07 17.27
CA ALA A 98 13.61 13.16 18.33
C ALA A 98 14.81 12.45 18.97
N HIS A 99 14.68 12.07 20.24
CA HIS A 99 15.72 11.36 20.98
C HIS A 99 15.54 9.85 20.87
N ASP A 100 14.32 9.39 20.67
CA ASP A 100 14.02 7.97 20.43
C ASP A 100 12.70 7.81 19.68
N TYR A 101 12.44 6.58 19.24
CA TYR A 101 11.25 6.20 18.50
C TYR A 101 10.74 4.84 19.00
N LEU A 102 9.45 4.76 19.32
CA LEU A 102 8.81 3.54 19.82
C LEU A 102 7.65 3.14 18.93
N VAL A 103 7.52 1.84 18.71
CA VAL A 103 6.43 1.26 17.93
C VAL A 103 5.32 0.76 18.85
N LYS A 104 4.09 1.12 18.55
CA LYS A 104 2.90 0.62 19.25
C LYS A 104 2.56 -0.83 18.81
N PRO A 105 2.02 -1.67 19.72
CA PRO A 105 1.77 -1.40 21.11
C PRO A 105 3.07 -1.26 21.91
N ILE A 106 3.15 -0.23 22.78
CA ILE A 106 4.34 0.09 23.56
C ILE A 106 4.33 -0.72 24.85
N PRO A 107 5.20 -1.74 25.00
CA PRO A 107 5.32 -2.42 26.28
C PRO A 107 5.77 -1.45 27.37
N PRO A 108 5.13 -1.42 28.55
CA PRO A 108 5.51 -0.52 29.64
C PRO A 108 7.01 -0.58 29.99
N ALA A 109 7.60 -1.77 29.95
CA ALA A 109 9.01 -1.97 30.23
C ALA A 109 9.93 -1.26 29.21
N ASP A 110 9.54 -1.20 27.93
CA ASP A 110 10.35 -0.56 26.91
C ASP A 110 10.23 0.97 26.96
N LEU A 111 9.03 1.50 27.24
CA LEU A 111 8.84 2.92 27.50
C LEU A 111 9.69 3.38 28.69
N LEU A 112 9.69 2.63 29.79
CA LEU A 112 10.48 2.96 30.98
C LEU A 112 11.98 2.89 30.73
N LYS A 113 12.46 1.92 29.91
CA LYS A 113 13.87 1.86 29.48
C LYS A 113 14.29 3.09 28.70
N VAL A 114 13.43 3.52 27.75
CA VAL A 114 13.70 4.73 26.95
C VAL A 114 13.71 5.97 27.83
N LEU A 115 12.75 6.12 28.72
CA LEU A 115 12.71 7.25 29.69
C LEU A 115 13.92 7.25 30.62
N ALA A 116 14.38 6.09 31.09
CA ALA A 116 15.55 5.97 31.94
C ALA A 116 16.87 6.32 31.21
N ARG A 117 17.00 5.95 29.93
CA ARG A 117 18.13 6.38 29.06
C ARG A 117 18.15 7.89 28.91
N CYS A 118 16.98 8.51 28.79
CA CYS A 118 16.86 9.95 28.73
C CYS A 118 17.36 10.65 29.97
N GLU A 119 17.41 9.97 31.16
CA GLU A 119 17.92 10.50 32.41
C GLU A 119 19.45 10.51 32.47
N ASN A 120 20.11 9.57 31.81
CA ASN A 120 21.55 9.36 31.96
C ASN A 120 22.42 10.07 30.88
N GLY A 121 21.82 10.96 30.05
CA GLY A 121 22.56 11.74 29.08
C GLY A 121 23.18 10.96 27.91
N ALA A 122 22.93 9.66 27.81
CA ALA A 122 23.37 8.85 26.70
C ALA A 122 22.46 9.13 25.50
N SER A 123 23.00 9.81 24.48
CA SER A 123 22.47 9.72 23.14
C SER A 123 22.46 8.24 22.77
N ALA A 124 21.36 7.74 22.22
CA ALA A 124 21.31 6.40 21.68
C ALA A 124 22.48 6.26 20.70
N GLU A 125 23.44 5.39 21.01
CA GLU A 125 24.27 4.82 19.96
C GLU A 125 23.28 4.22 18.98
N VAL A 126 23.28 4.75 17.77
CA VAL A 126 22.61 4.17 16.63
C VAL A 126 23.19 2.77 16.50
N SER A 127 22.55 1.77 17.10
CA SER A 127 22.73 0.42 16.58
C SER A 127 22.10 0.48 15.20
N GLU A 128 22.93 0.80 14.22
CA GLU A 128 22.65 0.45 12.85
C GLU A 128 22.26 -1.04 12.90
N ILE A 129 20.97 -1.33 12.74
CA ILE A 129 20.59 -2.63 12.25
C ILE A 129 21.24 -2.62 10.86
N PRO A 130 22.31 -3.42 10.66
CA PRO A 130 22.94 -3.45 9.36
C PRO A 130 21.83 -3.71 8.35
N PRO A 131 21.79 -3.01 7.20
CA PRO A 131 20.86 -3.34 6.15
C PRO A 131 21.01 -4.83 5.94
N GLU A 132 19.91 -5.59 6.08
CA GLU A 132 19.96 -7.02 5.79
C GLU A 132 20.66 -7.16 4.44
N PRO A 133 21.68 -8.03 4.33
CA PRO A 133 22.44 -8.13 3.11
C PRO A 133 21.45 -8.35 1.99
N VAL A 134 21.52 -7.50 0.95
CA VAL A 134 20.64 -7.59 -0.21
C VAL A 134 20.86 -8.97 -0.80
N VAL A 135 20.01 -9.90 -0.45
CA VAL A 135 20.05 -11.27 -0.95
C VAL A 135 19.72 -11.19 -2.43
N LYS A 136 20.75 -11.23 -3.27
CA LYS A 136 20.58 -11.32 -4.72
C LYS A 136 19.89 -12.65 -5.01
N GLY A 137 18.61 -12.60 -5.31
CA GLY A 137 17.81 -13.76 -5.65
C GLY A 137 16.81 -13.40 -6.75
N PRO A 138 16.19 -14.39 -7.38
CA PRO A 138 15.15 -14.14 -8.34
C PRO A 138 13.97 -13.43 -7.66
N THR A 139 13.26 -12.61 -8.44
CA THR A 139 11.96 -12.07 -8.06
C THR A 139 10.89 -12.89 -8.76
N THR A 140 9.95 -13.43 -8.00
CA THR A 140 8.86 -14.24 -8.54
C THR A 140 7.55 -13.48 -8.41
N ILE A 141 6.77 -13.44 -9.48
CA ILE A 141 5.42 -12.89 -9.55
C ILE A 141 4.48 -14.05 -9.78
N ARG A 142 3.40 -14.17 -8.99
CA ARG A 142 2.39 -15.21 -9.17
C ARG A 142 1.00 -14.61 -9.12
N PHE A 143 0.15 -15.00 -10.07
CA PHE A 143 -1.24 -14.56 -10.17
C PHE A 143 -2.15 -15.52 -9.40
N TRP A 144 -2.93 -15.01 -8.45
CA TRP A 144 -3.90 -15.76 -7.67
C TRP A 144 -5.34 -15.39 -7.99
N GLY A 145 -5.54 -14.20 -8.55
CA GLY A 145 -6.79 -13.69 -9.06
C GLY A 145 -6.52 -12.64 -10.13
N VAL A 146 -7.30 -12.63 -11.20
CA VAL A 146 -7.06 -11.87 -12.43
C VAL A 146 -8.31 -11.19 -12.99
N ARG A 147 -9.49 -11.44 -12.38
CA ARG A 147 -10.77 -10.88 -12.79
C ARG A 147 -11.03 -9.53 -12.15
N GLY A 148 -11.79 -8.70 -12.86
CA GLY A 148 -12.38 -7.47 -12.35
C GLY A 148 -13.78 -7.68 -11.81
N SER A 149 -14.22 -6.72 -11.03
CA SER A 149 -15.58 -6.51 -10.53
C SER A 149 -16.14 -7.61 -9.63
N ILE A 150 -16.20 -8.87 -10.07
CA ILE A 150 -16.80 -9.98 -9.33
C ILE A 150 -16.15 -11.32 -9.70
N PRO A 151 -16.06 -12.28 -8.76
CA PRO A 151 -15.61 -13.63 -9.10
C PRO A 151 -16.54 -14.33 -10.11
N THR A 152 -15.96 -14.92 -11.13
CA THR A 152 -16.68 -15.61 -12.21
C THR A 152 -16.23 -17.06 -12.37
N PRO A 153 -16.57 -17.96 -11.42
CA PRO A 153 -16.21 -19.35 -11.53
C PRO A 153 -17.05 -20.05 -12.60
N GLY A 154 -16.40 -20.79 -13.48
CA GLY A 154 -17.12 -21.51 -14.54
C GLY A 154 -16.18 -22.29 -15.46
N ARG A 155 -16.75 -23.08 -16.37
CA ARG A 155 -15.96 -23.78 -17.39
C ARG A 155 -15.37 -22.81 -18.40
N GLU A 156 -16.11 -21.75 -18.72
CA GLU A 156 -15.78 -20.75 -19.73
C GLU A 156 -14.70 -19.76 -19.26
N THR A 157 -14.37 -19.78 -17.97
CA THR A 157 -13.35 -18.92 -17.36
C THR A 157 -12.19 -19.72 -16.75
N SER A 158 -12.13 -21.03 -17.03
CA SER A 158 -11.18 -21.93 -16.35
C SER A 158 -9.74 -21.82 -16.84
N ALA A 159 -9.51 -21.34 -18.07
CA ALA A 159 -8.16 -21.20 -18.62
C ALA A 159 -7.41 -19.99 -18.02
N PHE A 160 -8.11 -18.88 -17.79
CA PHE A 160 -7.50 -17.69 -17.17
C PHE A 160 -7.79 -17.59 -15.68
N GLY A 161 -8.93 -18.09 -15.22
CA GLY A 161 -9.34 -18.06 -13.83
C GLY A 161 -10.51 -17.14 -13.56
N GLY A 162 -11.22 -17.36 -12.47
CA GLY A 162 -12.43 -16.66 -12.08
C GLY A 162 -12.31 -15.85 -10.78
N ASN A 163 -11.14 -15.83 -10.11
CA ASN A 163 -10.94 -15.06 -8.89
C ASN A 163 -10.53 -13.62 -9.19
N THR A 164 -10.95 -12.69 -8.33
CA THR A 164 -10.64 -11.27 -8.46
C THR A 164 -9.24 -10.93 -7.93
N SER A 165 -8.81 -9.72 -8.22
CA SER A 165 -7.45 -9.17 -8.15
C SER A 165 -6.64 -9.60 -6.93
N CYS A 166 -5.61 -10.43 -7.17
CA CYS A 166 -4.61 -10.78 -6.16
C CYS A 166 -3.32 -11.26 -6.84
N VAL A 167 -2.23 -10.55 -6.61
CA VAL A 167 -0.91 -10.88 -7.15
C VAL A 167 0.10 -10.99 -6.01
N GLU A 168 0.90 -12.05 -6.02
CA GLU A 168 1.99 -12.28 -5.07
C GLU A 168 3.32 -11.92 -5.73
N VAL A 169 4.15 -11.14 -5.04
CA VAL A 169 5.54 -10.86 -5.42
C VAL A 169 6.46 -11.37 -4.32
N ARG A 170 7.39 -12.23 -4.69
CA ARG A 170 8.43 -12.75 -3.78
C ARG A 170 9.77 -12.20 -4.16
N VAL A 171 10.45 -11.58 -3.21
CA VAL A 171 11.78 -11.01 -3.41
C VAL A 171 12.59 -11.08 -2.13
N ALA A 172 13.81 -11.62 -2.19
CA ALA A 172 14.73 -11.70 -1.05
C ALA A 172 14.10 -12.27 0.25
N GLY A 173 13.23 -13.29 0.11
CA GLY A 173 12.52 -13.91 1.24
C GLY A 173 11.28 -13.16 1.73
N GLN A 174 11.00 -11.98 1.20
CA GLN A 174 9.80 -11.21 1.51
C GLN A 174 8.58 -11.69 0.70
N VAL A 175 7.40 -11.63 1.32
CA VAL A 175 6.11 -11.88 0.67
C VAL A 175 5.36 -10.55 0.58
N ILE A 176 5.17 -10.06 -0.64
CA ILE A 176 4.39 -8.86 -0.95
C ILE A 176 3.14 -9.31 -1.70
N ILE A 177 1.98 -8.84 -1.26
CA ILE A 177 0.69 -9.12 -1.89
C ILE A 177 0.14 -7.81 -2.45
N LEU A 178 -0.27 -7.82 -3.70
CA LEU A 178 -0.93 -6.71 -4.37
C LEU A 178 -2.41 -7.05 -4.46
N ASP A 179 -3.23 -6.32 -3.73
CA ASP A 179 -4.66 -6.47 -3.51
C ASP A 179 -5.11 -7.80 -2.85
N ALA A 180 -6.30 -7.76 -2.25
CA ALA A 180 -6.90 -8.82 -1.46
C ALA A 180 -8.26 -9.27 -2.00
N GLY A 181 -8.42 -9.34 -3.33
CA GLY A 181 -9.59 -9.92 -3.98
C GLY A 181 -9.75 -11.41 -3.67
N SER A 182 -10.74 -12.06 -4.26
CA SER A 182 -11.07 -13.44 -3.89
C SER A 182 -9.93 -14.44 -4.09
N GLY A 183 -8.96 -14.14 -4.97
CA GLY A 183 -7.76 -14.94 -5.18
C GLY A 183 -6.89 -15.13 -3.94
N ILE A 184 -6.93 -14.19 -2.98
CA ILE A 184 -6.13 -14.24 -1.76
C ILE A 184 -6.45 -15.45 -0.88
N ARG A 185 -7.67 -16.00 -0.98
CA ARG A 185 -8.04 -17.22 -0.25
C ARG A 185 -7.13 -18.39 -0.61
N ARG A 186 -6.86 -18.61 -1.90
CA ARG A 186 -5.97 -19.69 -2.37
C ARG A 186 -4.52 -19.41 -2.02
N LEU A 187 -4.08 -18.17 -2.15
CA LEU A 187 -2.76 -17.72 -1.70
C LEU A 187 -2.58 -18.02 -0.21
N GLY A 188 -3.55 -17.63 0.63
CA GLY A 188 -3.50 -17.88 2.07
C GLY A 188 -3.34 -19.37 2.42
N GLN A 189 -4.05 -20.26 1.73
CA GLN A 189 -3.90 -21.71 1.89
C GLN A 189 -2.50 -22.19 1.51
N ALA A 190 -1.93 -21.67 0.42
CA ALA A 190 -0.59 -22.01 -0.02
C ALA A 190 0.48 -21.54 0.99
N LEU A 191 0.37 -20.30 1.48
CA LEU A 191 1.26 -19.74 2.51
C LEU A 191 1.21 -20.54 3.81
N MET A 192 0.02 -20.89 4.31
CA MET A 192 -0.12 -21.70 5.51
C MET A 192 0.48 -23.10 5.35
N LYS A 193 0.39 -23.68 4.16
CA LYS A 193 1.03 -24.96 3.85
C LYS A 193 2.56 -24.85 3.79
N GLU A 194 3.07 -23.78 3.21
CA GLU A 194 4.52 -23.55 3.02
C GLU A 194 5.22 -23.21 4.33
N PHE A 195 4.67 -22.27 5.10
CA PHE A 195 5.30 -21.78 6.32
C PHE A 195 4.94 -22.60 7.56
N ARG A 196 3.82 -23.31 7.54
CA ARG A 196 3.34 -24.17 8.66
C ARG A 196 3.52 -23.49 10.03
N ASP A 197 4.56 -23.93 10.76
CA ASP A 197 4.85 -23.45 12.12
C ASP A 197 5.89 -22.33 12.20
N LYS A 198 6.36 -21.82 11.05
CA LYS A 198 7.34 -20.75 10.99
C LYS A 198 6.67 -19.37 11.07
N PRO A 199 7.32 -18.38 11.69
CA PRO A 199 6.87 -17.01 11.60
C PRO A 199 6.80 -16.54 10.14
N LEU A 200 5.79 -15.76 9.80
CA LEU A 200 5.59 -15.22 8.45
C LEU A 200 5.26 -13.73 8.54
N ASN A 201 6.02 -12.91 7.82
CA ASN A 201 5.74 -11.50 7.63
C ASN A 201 5.22 -11.28 6.22
N ILE A 202 4.06 -10.64 6.12
CA ILE A 202 3.38 -10.33 4.86
C ILE A 202 3.18 -8.84 4.77
N THR A 203 3.54 -8.26 3.63
CA THR A 203 3.18 -6.88 3.29
C THR A 203 2.12 -6.90 2.20
N MET A 204 0.99 -6.24 2.44
CA MET A 204 -0.07 -6.03 1.43
C MET A 204 -0.02 -4.58 0.95
N LEU A 205 0.03 -4.38 -0.35
CA LEU A 205 -0.14 -3.09 -1.00
C LEU A 205 -1.53 -3.06 -1.62
N MET A 206 -2.40 -2.22 -1.08
CA MET A 206 -3.78 -2.09 -1.54
C MET A 206 -3.85 -0.93 -2.53
N THR A 207 -4.40 -1.17 -3.70
CA THR A 207 -4.60 -0.12 -4.71
C THR A 207 -5.76 0.77 -4.33
N HIS A 208 -6.89 0.18 -3.96
CA HIS A 208 -8.10 0.86 -3.50
C HIS A 208 -9.05 -0.13 -2.81
N THR A 209 -10.25 0.33 -2.43
CA THR A 209 -11.17 -0.43 -1.60
C THR A 209 -12.45 -0.90 -2.32
N HIS A 210 -12.47 -0.98 -3.67
CA HIS A 210 -13.54 -1.65 -4.36
C HIS A 210 -13.59 -3.14 -3.98
N TRP A 211 -14.77 -3.73 -4.04
CA TRP A 211 -15.01 -5.06 -3.49
C TRP A 211 -14.11 -6.14 -4.06
N ASP A 212 -13.90 -6.14 -5.34
CA ASP A 212 -13.06 -7.11 -6.03
C ASP A 212 -11.58 -7.03 -5.65
N HIS A 213 -11.16 -5.96 -4.97
CA HIS A 213 -9.82 -5.80 -4.41
C HIS A 213 -9.72 -6.12 -2.92
N ILE A 214 -10.84 -6.19 -2.19
CA ILE A 214 -10.83 -6.42 -0.72
C ILE A 214 -11.65 -7.64 -0.27
N GLN A 215 -12.59 -8.15 -1.07
CA GLN A 215 -13.59 -9.13 -0.65
C GLN A 215 -13.01 -10.47 -0.16
N GLY A 216 -11.79 -10.79 -0.56
CA GLY A 216 -11.13 -12.03 -0.14
C GLY A 216 -10.45 -11.95 1.23
N PHE A 217 -10.21 -10.75 1.74
CA PHE A 217 -9.48 -10.55 3.00
C PHE A 217 -10.09 -11.29 4.19
N PRO A 218 -11.42 -11.31 4.41
CA PRO A 218 -12.03 -12.09 5.50
C PRO A 218 -11.71 -13.59 5.45
N PHE A 219 -11.33 -14.12 4.30
CA PHE A 219 -11.01 -15.54 4.08
C PHE A 219 -9.50 -15.80 4.00
N PHE A 220 -8.67 -14.82 4.34
CA PHE A 220 -7.22 -14.93 4.31
C PHE A 220 -6.69 -15.65 5.55
N MET A 221 -6.50 -16.97 5.44
CA MET A 221 -6.10 -17.86 6.54
C MET A 221 -4.88 -17.37 7.36
N PRO A 222 -3.83 -16.76 6.78
CA PRO A 222 -2.72 -16.22 7.55
C PRO A 222 -3.13 -15.19 8.60
N ALA A 223 -4.18 -14.39 8.34
CA ALA A 223 -4.68 -13.39 9.29
C ALA A 223 -5.27 -14.00 10.59
N TYR A 224 -5.53 -15.29 10.61
CA TYR A 224 -6.02 -16.03 11.78
C TYR A 224 -4.91 -16.78 12.55
N SER A 225 -3.66 -16.62 12.15
CA SER A 225 -2.52 -17.27 12.79
C SER A 225 -1.72 -16.31 13.67
N PRO A 226 -1.51 -16.59 14.97
CA PRO A 226 -0.75 -15.72 15.87
C PRO A 226 0.74 -15.63 15.52
N ARG A 227 1.22 -16.44 14.58
CA ARG A 227 2.62 -16.44 14.10
C ARG A 227 2.82 -15.58 12.87
N VAL A 228 1.77 -14.96 12.36
CA VAL A 228 1.79 -14.15 11.14
C VAL A 228 1.64 -12.68 11.49
N ASN A 229 2.47 -11.86 10.90
CA ASN A 229 2.33 -10.42 10.90
C ASN A 229 1.86 -9.99 9.52
N VAL A 230 0.78 -9.24 9.45
CA VAL A 230 0.21 -8.70 8.21
C VAL A 230 0.27 -7.18 8.28
N ARG A 231 1.06 -6.59 7.41
CA ARG A 231 1.20 -5.15 7.25
C ARG A 231 0.45 -4.74 5.99
N ILE A 232 -0.57 -3.91 6.13
CA ILE A 232 -1.44 -3.46 5.03
C ILE A 232 -1.19 -1.98 4.79
N LEU A 233 -0.72 -1.65 3.59
CA LEU A 233 -0.42 -0.29 3.15
C LEU A 233 -1.38 0.10 2.02
N GLY A 234 -1.83 1.34 2.05
CA GLY A 234 -2.64 1.93 0.99
C GLY A 234 -2.90 3.39 1.29
N TYR A 235 -3.57 4.06 0.37
CA TYR A 235 -3.94 5.46 0.57
C TYR A 235 -5.31 5.54 1.25
N GLU A 236 -5.42 6.34 2.29
CA GLU A 236 -6.68 6.56 2.98
C GLU A 236 -7.48 7.68 2.29
N GLY A 237 -8.49 7.29 1.57
CA GLY A 237 -9.45 8.24 0.99
C GLY A 237 -10.43 8.78 2.04
N ALA A 238 -10.99 9.92 1.77
CA ALA A 238 -11.59 10.94 2.62
C ALA A 238 -12.72 10.57 3.60
N MET A 239 -13.27 9.36 3.72
CA MET A 239 -14.40 9.11 4.63
C MET A 239 -14.24 7.97 5.64
N HIS A 240 -13.67 6.84 5.26
CA HIS A 240 -13.57 5.68 6.17
C HIS A 240 -12.21 5.00 6.16
N GLY A 241 -11.32 5.39 5.26
CA GLY A 241 -9.99 4.85 5.09
C GLY A 241 -9.93 3.35 4.78
N LEU A 242 -8.77 2.87 4.41
CA LEU A 242 -8.52 1.45 4.13
C LEU A 242 -8.91 0.54 5.30
N ARG A 243 -8.53 0.94 6.53
CA ARG A 243 -8.90 0.21 7.74
C ARG A 243 -10.41 0.15 7.95
N GLY A 244 -11.11 1.27 7.70
CA GLY A 244 -12.55 1.37 7.83
C GLY A 244 -13.26 0.42 6.87
N ALA A 245 -12.89 0.43 5.60
CA ALA A 245 -13.46 -0.44 4.59
C ALA A 245 -13.28 -1.93 4.92
N LEU A 246 -12.06 -2.34 5.34
CA LEU A 246 -11.79 -3.71 5.76
C LEU A 246 -12.51 -4.08 7.07
N PHE A 247 -12.69 -3.13 7.98
CA PHE A 247 -13.46 -3.34 9.21
C PHE A 247 -14.95 -3.50 8.92
N GLU A 248 -15.53 -2.65 8.07
CA GLU A 248 -16.96 -2.64 7.76
C GLU A 248 -17.41 -3.92 7.05
N GLN A 249 -16.64 -4.44 6.08
CA GLN A 249 -16.97 -5.70 5.43
C GLN A 249 -16.94 -6.90 6.39
N MET A 250 -16.27 -6.78 7.53
CA MET A 250 -16.18 -7.82 8.57
C MET A 250 -17.13 -7.58 9.75
N GLN A 251 -18.10 -6.67 9.62
CA GLN A 251 -19.15 -6.50 10.65
C GLN A 251 -20.14 -7.68 10.61
N SER A 252 -20.73 -7.95 11.78
CA SER A 252 -21.61 -9.11 11.98
C SER A 252 -22.80 -9.20 11.03
N ALA A 253 -23.21 -8.09 10.41
CA ALA A 253 -24.23 -8.07 9.37
C ALA A 253 -23.79 -8.78 8.08
N PHE A 254 -22.48 -8.86 7.82
CA PHE A 254 -21.91 -9.40 6.58
C PHE A 254 -20.99 -10.60 6.82
N PHE A 255 -20.27 -10.60 7.95
CA PHE A 255 -19.29 -11.63 8.28
C PHE A 255 -19.30 -11.99 9.78
N PRO A 256 -19.23 -13.28 10.16
CA PRO A 256 -19.41 -13.68 11.57
C PRO A 256 -18.19 -13.40 12.46
N VAL A 257 -17.04 -13.09 11.88
CA VAL A 257 -15.78 -12.87 12.62
C VAL A 257 -15.31 -11.43 12.38
N GLY A 258 -15.26 -10.63 13.44
CA GLY A 258 -14.76 -9.26 13.34
C GLY A 258 -13.23 -9.18 13.18
N LEU A 259 -12.76 -8.09 12.59
CA LEU A 259 -11.32 -7.85 12.37
C LEU A 259 -10.48 -8.00 13.67
N HIS A 260 -11.05 -7.57 14.82
CA HIS A 260 -10.40 -7.68 16.14
C HIS A 260 -10.24 -9.11 16.65
N GLN A 261 -10.90 -10.09 16.04
CA GLN A 261 -10.82 -11.51 16.38
C GLN A 261 -9.77 -12.26 15.55
N MET A 262 -9.14 -11.58 14.58
CA MET A 262 -8.01 -12.16 13.86
C MET A 262 -6.81 -12.31 14.79
N ALA A 263 -6.25 -13.52 14.86
CA ALA A 263 -5.16 -13.85 15.78
C ALA A 263 -3.79 -13.31 15.35
N SER A 264 -3.64 -12.93 14.08
CA SER A 264 -2.41 -12.33 13.57
C SER A 264 -2.26 -10.88 14.03
N HIS A 265 -1.02 -10.39 14.01
CA HIS A 265 -0.76 -8.97 14.19
C HIS A 265 -1.00 -8.23 12.87
N VAL A 266 -2.21 -7.63 12.73
CA VAL A 266 -2.57 -6.84 11.54
C VAL A 266 -2.31 -5.36 11.83
N THR A 267 -1.48 -4.73 11.01
CA THR A 267 -1.22 -3.28 11.03
C THR A 267 -1.71 -2.63 9.76
N PHE A 268 -2.29 -1.43 9.88
CA PHE A 268 -2.72 -0.61 8.77
C PHE A 268 -1.86 0.64 8.72
N GLU A 269 -1.39 0.98 7.56
CA GLU A 269 -0.50 2.11 7.34
C GLU A 269 -0.96 2.92 6.13
N GLU A 270 -1.16 4.21 6.36
CA GLU A 270 -1.38 5.15 5.27
C GLU A 270 -0.07 5.46 4.55
N LEU A 271 -0.16 5.63 3.26
CA LEU A 271 0.95 6.11 2.46
C LEU A 271 0.98 7.65 2.52
N ASP A 272 1.84 8.18 3.37
CA ASP A 272 2.11 9.63 3.45
C ASP A 272 3.01 10.10 2.30
N ASP A 273 3.82 9.22 1.72
CA ASP A 273 4.70 9.46 0.58
C ASP A 273 4.41 8.46 -0.54
N MET A 274 4.44 8.93 -1.77
CA MET A 274 4.33 8.10 -2.98
C MET A 274 5.62 7.31 -3.29
N GLN A 275 6.63 7.38 -2.41
CA GLN A 275 7.87 6.61 -2.51
C GLN A 275 8.30 6.10 -1.14
N PHE A 276 8.54 4.80 -1.04
CA PHE A 276 8.99 4.18 0.20
C PHE A 276 9.80 2.91 -0.07
N GLN A 277 10.41 2.36 0.98
CA GLN A 277 11.26 1.17 0.90
C GLN A 277 10.62 -0.01 1.64
N LEU A 278 10.62 -1.18 1.00
CA LEU A 278 10.25 -2.45 1.62
C LEU A 278 11.46 -3.40 1.54
N GLY A 279 12.30 -3.41 2.57
CA GLY A 279 13.54 -4.19 2.53
C GLY A 279 14.38 -3.88 1.28
N ALA A 280 14.57 -4.87 0.40
CA ALA A 280 15.31 -4.72 -0.84
C ALA A 280 14.52 -4.09 -1.99
N VAL A 281 13.23 -3.79 -1.80
CA VAL A 281 12.33 -3.29 -2.85
C VAL A 281 12.07 -1.80 -2.65
N LYS A 282 12.40 -0.98 -3.65
CA LYS A 282 11.95 0.40 -3.70
C LYS A 282 10.57 0.44 -4.34
N VAL A 283 9.58 1.00 -3.63
CA VAL A 283 8.21 1.16 -4.12
C VAL A 283 7.94 2.61 -4.47
N ARG A 284 7.33 2.84 -5.62
CA ARG A 284 6.72 4.11 -6.01
C ARG A 284 5.24 3.89 -6.28
N ALA A 285 4.40 4.84 -5.91
CA ALA A 285 2.97 4.85 -6.21
C ALA A 285 2.61 6.02 -7.14
N ILE A 286 1.50 5.87 -7.87
CA ILE A 286 0.90 6.90 -8.69
C ILE A 286 -0.62 6.82 -8.55
N LEU A 287 -1.31 7.96 -8.61
CA LEU A 287 -2.77 7.98 -8.70
C LEU A 287 -3.20 7.52 -10.11
N ALA A 288 -4.08 6.53 -10.14
CA ALA A 288 -4.73 6.06 -11.35
C ALA A 288 -6.01 6.85 -11.67
N ASN A 289 -6.40 6.90 -12.93
CA ASN A 289 -7.68 7.46 -13.35
C ASN A 289 -8.78 6.43 -13.15
N HIS A 290 -9.35 6.42 -11.96
CA HIS A 290 -10.39 5.48 -11.56
C HIS A 290 -11.34 6.16 -10.57
N PRO A 291 -12.65 5.82 -10.51
CA PRO A 291 -13.56 6.39 -9.52
C PRO A 291 -13.06 6.20 -8.09
N GLY A 292 -12.98 7.30 -7.35
CA GLY A 292 -12.36 7.33 -6.03
C GLY A 292 -10.84 7.46 -6.09
N ILE A 293 -10.17 7.03 -5.02
CA ILE A 293 -8.70 7.03 -4.96
C ILE A 293 -8.19 5.63 -5.24
N CYS A 294 -7.48 5.48 -6.34
CA CYS A 294 -6.84 4.24 -6.76
C CYS A 294 -5.37 4.47 -7.04
N LEU A 295 -4.52 3.55 -6.61
CA LEU A 295 -3.07 3.60 -6.80
C LEU A 295 -2.57 2.55 -7.80
N GLY A 296 -1.62 2.97 -8.64
CA GLY A 296 -0.70 2.05 -9.29
C GLY A 296 0.61 1.97 -8.50
N TYR A 297 1.25 0.81 -8.50
CA TYR A 297 2.53 0.59 -7.80
C TYR A 297 3.63 0.17 -8.77
N ARG A 298 4.84 0.75 -8.59
CA ARG A 298 6.07 0.27 -9.22
C ARG A 298 7.00 -0.26 -8.15
N LEU A 299 7.37 -1.53 -8.26
CA LEU A 299 8.27 -2.24 -7.37
C LEU A 299 9.61 -2.42 -8.11
N SER A 300 10.62 -1.66 -7.70
CA SER A 300 11.98 -1.82 -8.21
C SER A 300 12.70 -2.83 -7.33
N THR A 301 12.96 -4.01 -7.89
CA THR A 301 13.62 -5.14 -7.21
C THR A 301 15.03 -5.34 -7.73
N PRO A 302 15.91 -6.08 -7.04
CA PRO A 302 17.23 -6.42 -7.56
C PRO A 302 17.22 -7.21 -8.89
N ALA A 303 16.08 -7.79 -9.27
CA ALA A 303 15.92 -8.59 -10.48
C ALA A 303 15.20 -7.86 -11.62
N GLY A 304 14.66 -6.66 -11.37
CA GLY A 304 13.96 -5.85 -12.35
C GLY A 304 12.77 -5.11 -11.78
N ASP A 305 12.12 -4.32 -12.62
CA ASP A 305 11.01 -3.46 -12.29
C ASP A 305 9.66 -4.09 -12.65
N ILE A 306 8.76 -4.13 -11.68
CA ILE A 306 7.39 -4.63 -11.81
C ILE A 306 6.44 -3.45 -11.61
N VAL A 307 5.49 -3.26 -12.53
CA VAL A 307 4.41 -2.28 -12.35
C VAL A 307 3.08 -3.00 -12.29
N TYR A 308 2.28 -2.64 -11.29
CA TYR A 308 0.92 -3.13 -11.06
C TYR A 308 -0.05 -1.96 -11.11
N MET A 309 -0.93 -1.96 -12.10
CA MET A 309 -1.91 -0.90 -12.38
C MET A 309 -3.22 -1.55 -12.80
N PRO A 310 -3.94 -2.18 -11.83
CA PRO A 310 -5.08 -3.06 -12.16
C PRO A 310 -6.30 -2.30 -12.66
N ASP A 311 -6.49 -1.06 -12.20
CA ASP A 311 -7.65 -0.23 -12.48
C ASP A 311 -7.18 1.14 -12.93
N HIS A 312 -7.44 1.45 -14.18
CA HIS A 312 -7.04 2.73 -14.78
C HIS A 312 -7.76 2.94 -16.11
N GLU A 313 -8.42 4.07 -16.28
CA GLU A 313 -8.99 4.51 -17.55
C GLU A 313 -8.05 5.52 -18.22
N ALA A 314 -7.68 5.31 -19.48
CA ALA A 314 -6.80 6.21 -20.20
C ALA A 314 -7.43 7.61 -20.32
N TYR A 315 -6.72 8.65 -19.89
CA TYR A 315 -7.25 10.02 -19.81
C TYR A 315 -7.62 10.58 -21.19
N GLU A 316 -6.75 10.41 -22.18
CA GLU A 316 -6.97 10.90 -23.54
C GLU A 316 -8.18 10.22 -24.17
N ARG A 317 -8.27 8.89 -24.05
CA ARG A 317 -9.40 8.12 -24.57
C ARG A 317 -10.71 8.53 -23.94
N TYR A 318 -10.72 8.65 -22.60
CA TYR A 318 -11.89 9.15 -21.86
C TYR A 318 -12.34 10.51 -22.37
N GLU A 319 -11.42 11.46 -22.52
CA GLU A 319 -11.75 12.84 -22.92
C GLU A 319 -12.27 12.91 -24.36
N ILE A 320 -11.68 12.15 -25.29
CA ILE A 320 -12.17 12.05 -26.67
C ILE A 320 -13.61 11.55 -26.73
N GLU A 321 -13.89 10.45 -26.04
CA GLU A 321 -15.24 9.86 -26.04
C GLU A 321 -16.25 10.75 -25.30
N ARG A 322 -15.85 11.38 -24.19
CA ARG A 322 -16.68 12.33 -23.45
C ARG A 322 -17.09 13.51 -24.33
N GLN A 323 -16.12 14.11 -25.04
CA GLN A 323 -16.41 15.22 -25.98
C GLN A 323 -17.32 14.78 -27.11
N ARG A 324 -17.09 13.59 -27.67
CA ARG A 324 -17.94 13.02 -28.72
C ARG A 324 -19.39 12.84 -28.24
N VAL A 325 -19.60 12.31 -27.04
CA VAL A 325 -20.95 12.12 -26.48
C VAL A 325 -21.63 13.45 -26.14
N ALA A 326 -20.88 14.42 -25.59
CA ALA A 326 -21.41 15.73 -25.23
C ALA A 326 -21.63 16.65 -26.48
N GLY A 327 -21.11 16.33 -27.64
CA GLY A 327 -21.11 17.20 -28.80
C GLY A 327 -20.26 18.46 -28.61
N GLU A 328 -19.25 18.39 -27.73
CA GLU A 328 -18.35 19.48 -27.39
C GLU A 328 -16.97 19.24 -28.00
N THR A 329 -16.17 20.31 -28.11
CA THR A 329 -14.75 20.24 -28.44
C THR A 329 -13.96 21.17 -27.54
N SER A 330 -12.97 20.63 -26.84
CA SER A 330 -12.05 21.42 -26.00
C SER A 330 -10.64 20.93 -26.21
N ALA A 331 -9.84 21.69 -26.95
CA ALA A 331 -8.44 21.38 -27.15
C ALA A 331 -7.65 21.40 -25.83
N GLN A 332 -7.99 22.32 -24.93
CA GLN A 332 -7.32 22.44 -23.63
C GLN A 332 -7.55 21.22 -22.73
N SER A 333 -8.78 20.68 -22.69
CA SER A 333 -9.09 19.48 -21.92
C SER A 333 -8.37 18.25 -22.49
N LEU A 334 -8.31 18.15 -23.83
CA LEU A 334 -7.59 17.07 -24.49
C LEU A 334 -6.08 17.16 -24.24
N GLU A 335 -5.49 18.34 -24.33
CA GLU A 335 -4.06 18.55 -24.00
C GLU A 335 -3.76 18.16 -22.53
N TYR A 336 -4.63 18.55 -21.60
CA TYR A 336 -4.49 18.15 -20.21
C TYR A 336 -4.55 16.61 -20.06
N ALA A 337 -5.50 15.95 -20.70
CA ALA A 337 -5.65 14.49 -20.69
C ALA A 337 -4.38 13.79 -21.22
N GLN A 338 -3.84 14.27 -22.34
CA GLN A 338 -2.60 13.77 -22.91
C GLN A 338 -1.40 13.93 -21.96
N GLN A 339 -1.32 15.08 -21.28
CA GLN A 339 -0.27 15.29 -20.26
C GLN A 339 -0.39 14.32 -19.08
N GLN A 340 -1.62 13.94 -18.66
CA GLN A 340 -1.79 12.93 -17.61
C GLN A 340 -1.38 11.54 -18.09
N ASP A 341 -1.75 11.14 -19.32
CA ASP A 341 -1.30 9.87 -19.90
C ASP A 341 0.22 9.81 -20.03
N GLU A 342 0.90 10.92 -20.40
CA GLU A 342 2.35 10.97 -20.42
C GLU A 342 2.98 10.70 -19.04
N LYS A 343 2.37 11.16 -17.93
CA LYS A 343 2.84 10.83 -16.58
C LYS A 343 2.73 9.34 -16.28
N VAL A 344 1.63 8.72 -16.72
CA VAL A 344 1.43 7.27 -16.57
C VAL A 344 2.46 6.51 -17.41
N ILE A 345 2.67 6.91 -18.66
CA ILE A 345 3.67 6.31 -19.55
C ILE A 345 5.08 6.41 -18.95
N GLU A 346 5.43 7.59 -18.39
CA GLU A 346 6.71 7.77 -17.71
C GLU A 346 6.83 6.91 -16.45
N PHE A 347 5.74 6.74 -15.70
CA PHE A 347 5.71 5.89 -14.51
C PHE A 347 5.99 4.41 -14.84
N VAL A 348 5.46 3.91 -15.97
CA VAL A 348 5.64 2.51 -16.40
C VAL A 348 6.87 2.31 -17.29
N ARG A 349 7.58 3.38 -17.67
CA ARG A 349 8.69 3.37 -18.62
C ARG A 349 9.74 2.32 -18.28
N GLY A 350 10.09 1.49 -19.26
CA GLY A 350 11.14 0.48 -19.19
C GLY A 350 10.89 -0.64 -18.20
N ALA A 351 9.65 -0.80 -17.69
CA ALA A 351 9.33 -1.89 -16.77
C ALA A 351 9.62 -3.25 -17.40
N ASP A 352 10.20 -4.17 -16.60
CA ASP A 352 10.41 -5.55 -17.01
C ASP A 352 9.06 -6.28 -17.13
N VAL A 353 8.15 -6.01 -16.18
CA VAL A 353 6.79 -6.53 -16.18
C VAL A 353 5.81 -5.41 -15.88
N LEU A 354 4.80 -5.26 -16.73
CA LEU A 354 3.62 -4.43 -16.51
C LEU A 354 2.39 -5.33 -16.40
N ILE A 355 1.68 -5.24 -15.29
CA ILE A 355 0.40 -5.88 -15.05
C ILE A 355 -0.63 -4.76 -15.04
N ALA A 356 -1.46 -4.67 -16.08
CA ALA A 356 -2.30 -3.49 -16.27
C ALA A 356 -3.71 -3.85 -16.70
N ASP A 357 -4.63 -2.96 -16.30
CA ASP A 357 -6.03 -2.96 -16.72
C ASP A 357 -6.17 -3.12 -18.23
N SER A 358 -7.07 -4.00 -18.61
CA SER A 358 -7.40 -4.30 -20.01
C SER A 358 -8.80 -4.87 -20.06
N GLN A 359 -9.70 -4.30 -19.26
CA GLN A 359 -11.03 -4.87 -19.03
C GLN A 359 -11.85 -4.92 -20.31
N TYR A 360 -11.78 -3.87 -21.14
CA TYR A 360 -12.64 -3.74 -22.32
C TYR A 360 -11.88 -3.88 -23.64
N ASP A 361 -12.63 -4.15 -24.71
CA ASP A 361 -12.15 -3.95 -26.08
C ASP A 361 -12.74 -2.67 -26.70
N GLU A 362 -12.32 -2.37 -27.94
CA GLU A 362 -12.77 -1.19 -28.70
C GLU A 362 -14.30 -1.10 -28.85
N ALA A 363 -15.00 -2.22 -28.95
CA ALA A 363 -16.44 -2.25 -29.18
C ALA A 363 -17.22 -2.02 -27.87
N GLU A 364 -16.66 -2.42 -26.75
CA GLU A 364 -17.30 -2.38 -25.44
C GLU A 364 -17.08 -1.05 -24.71
N TYR A 365 -15.90 -0.45 -24.88
CA TYR A 365 -15.47 0.72 -24.14
C TYR A 365 -16.44 1.92 -24.21
N PRO A 366 -17.02 2.30 -25.39
CA PRO A 366 -17.91 3.47 -25.45
C PRO A 366 -19.14 3.37 -24.53
N ALA A 367 -19.63 2.16 -24.26
CA ALA A 367 -20.75 1.92 -23.35
C ALA A 367 -20.33 1.89 -21.86
N ARG A 368 -19.04 1.92 -21.57
CA ARG A 368 -18.44 1.82 -20.24
C ARG A 368 -17.61 3.06 -19.87
N LEU A 369 -17.76 4.13 -20.62
CA LEU A 369 -17.06 5.39 -20.41
C LEU A 369 -17.25 5.91 -18.98
N GLY A 370 -16.16 6.23 -18.30
CA GLY A 370 -16.19 6.73 -16.91
C GLY A 370 -16.35 5.65 -15.85
N TRP A 371 -16.26 4.38 -16.22
CA TRP A 371 -16.26 3.28 -15.26
C TRP A 371 -14.87 3.04 -14.62
N GLY A 372 -13.85 3.75 -15.12
CA GLY A 372 -12.48 3.72 -14.56
C GLY A 372 -11.62 2.58 -15.07
N HIS A 373 -11.97 1.99 -16.22
CA HIS A 373 -11.24 0.90 -16.86
C HIS A 373 -10.93 1.19 -18.31
N THR A 374 -9.84 0.62 -18.81
CA THR A 374 -9.32 0.97 -20.13
C THR A 374 -9.61 -0.10 -21.18
N CYS A 375 -9.53 0.34 -22.43
CA CYS A 375 -9.48 -0.53 -23.58
C CYS A 375 -8.09 -1.20 -23.69
N ALA A 376 -8.05 -2.51 -23.90
CA ALA A 376 -6.80 -3.27 -24.04
C ALA A 376 -5.87 -2.71 -25.12
N ASP A 377 -6.44 -2.12 -26.17
CA ASP A 377 -5.67 -1.51 -27.27
C ASP A 377 -4.87 -0.28 -26.80
N ASP A 378 -5.44 0.53 -25.89
CA ASP A 378 -4.76 1.71 -25.31
C ASP A 378 -3.66 1.26 -24.34
N THR A 379 -3.92 0.24 -23.52
CA THR A 379 -2.91 -0.36 -22.62
C THR A 379 -1.72 -0.87 -23.42
N VAL A 380 -1.95 -1.58 -24.52
CA VAL A 380 -0.88 -2.08 -25.41
C VAL A 380 -0.12 -0.92 -26.04
N GLN A 381 -0.82 0.12 -26.52
CA GLN A 381 -0.18 1.28 -27.13
C GLN A 381 0.71 2.03 -26.14
N ASN A 382 0.23 2.24 -24.91
CA ASN A 382 1.00 2.90 -23.86
C ASN A 382 2.20 2.06 -23.42
N ALA A 383 2.06 0.73 -23.34
CA ALA A 383 3.17 -0.17 -23.04
C ALA A 383 4.26 -0.14 -24.13
N ILE A 384 3.88 -0.06 -25.41
CA ILE A 384 4.83 0.12 -26.52
C ILE A 384 5.58 1.46 -26.39
N ARG A 385 4.86 2.56 -26.19
CA ARG A 385 5.44 3.92 -26.03
C ARG A 385 6.39 3.98 -24.84
N ALA A 386 6.07 3.27 -23.75
CA ALA A 386 6.88 3.21 -22.55
C ALA A 386 8.10 2.27 -22.66
N GLY A 387 8.22 1.46 -23.73
CA GLY A 387 9.30 0.49 -23.87
C GLY A 387 9.25 -0.63 -22.82
N VAL A 388 8.04 -1.03 -22.39
CA VAL A 388 7.81 -2.16 -21.49
C VAL A 388 8.29 -3.46 -22.16
N LYS A 389 8.90 -4.36 -21.37
CA LYS A 389 9.39 -5.64 -21.94
C LYS A 389 8.29 -6.69 -22.01
N GLN A 390 7.49 -6.82 -20.96
CA GLN A 390 6.39 -7.79 -20.89
C GLN A 390 5.14 -7.16 -20.29
N LEU A 391 4.01 -7.25 -21.00
CA LEU A 391 2.69 -6.80 -20.57
C LEU A 391 1.82 -8.01 -20.26
N PHE A 392 1.17 -7.99 -19.11
CA PHE A 392 0.08 -8.87 -18.76
C PHE A 392 -1.22 -8.08 -18.77
N LEU A 393 -2.12 -8.42 -19.73
CA LEU A 393 -3.49 -7.94 -19.69
C LEU A 393 -4.16 -8.49 -18.43
N PHE A 394 -4.70 -7.62 -17.61
CA PHE A 394 -5.20 -7.93 -16.28
C PHE A 394 -6.61 -7.36 -16.09
N HIS A 395 -7.27 -7.71 -15.00
CA HIS A 395 -8.60 -7.23 -14.64
C HIS A 395 -9.66 -7.60 -15.69
N HIS A 396 -9.67 -8.89 -16.08
CA HIS A 396 -10.56 -9.37 -17.13
C HIS A 396 -12.03 -9.16 -16.76
N ASP A 397 -12.82 -8.66 -17.71
CA ASP A 397 -14.26 -8.42 -17.52
C ASP A 397 -14.98 -9.71 -17.10
N PRO A 398 -15.95 -9.63 -16.17
CA PRO A 398 -16.74 -10.79 -15.75
C PRO A 398 -17.41 -11.54 -16.90
N ASP A 399 -17.84 -10.84 -17.94
CA ASP A 399 -18.52 -11.40 -19.10
C ASP A 399 -17.55 -11.93 -20.17
N HIS A 400 -16.23 -11.76 -20.00
CA HIS A 400 -15.23 -12.29 -20.92
C HIS A 400 -14.91 -13.74 -20.64
N HIS A 401 -15.37 -14.63 -21.51
CA HIS A 401 -14.95 -16.03 -21.55
C HIS A 401 -13.50 -16.17 -22.04
N ASP A 402 -12.91 -17.33 -21.83
CA ASP A 402 -11.52 -17.64 -22.20
C ASP A 402 -11.21 -17.37 -23.67
N GLU A 403 -12.17 -17.61 -24.57
CA GLU A 403 -12.03 -17.34 -26.00
C GLU A 403 -11.90 -15.84 -26.31
N LYS A 404 -12.69 -15.01 -25.63
CA LYS A 404 -12.63 -13.55 -25.80
C LYS A 404 -11.28 -13.02 -25.33
N ILE A 405 -10.78 -13.42 -24.16
CA ILE A 405 -9.47 -13.02 -23.65
C ILE A 405 -8.35 -13.48 -24.59
N THR A 406 -8.43 -14.71 -25.11
CA THR A 406 -7.48 -15.25 -26.10
C THR A 406 -7.48 -14.40 -27.39
N SER A 407 -8.65 -13.98 -27.84
CA SER A 407 -8.78 -13.09 -29.02
C SER A 407 -8.16 -11.71 -28.74
N MET A 408 -8.37 -11.12 -27.55
CA MET A 408 -7.77 -9.84 -27.17
C MET A 408 -6.24 -9.92 -27.17
N VAL A 409 -5.66 -10.99 -26.61
CA VAL A 409 -4.20 -11.22 -26.64
C VAL A 409 -3.70 -11.34 -28.09
N SER A 410 -4.43 -12.05 -28.93
CA SER A 410 -4.04 -12.24 -30.34
C SER A 410 -4.03 -10.91 -31.11
N ARG A 411 -5.05 -10.08 -30.91
CA ARG A 411 -5.10 -8.72 -31.49
C ARG A 411 -3.96 -7.84 -30.98
N ALA A 412 -3.70 -7.87 -29.66
CA ALA A 412 -2.59 -7.14 -29.06
C ALA A 412 -1.24 -7.52 -29.69
N ARG A 413 -0.98 -8.82 -29.89
CA ARG A 413 0.25 -9.31 -30.53
C ARG A 413 0.38 -8.86 -32.01
N VAL A 414 -0.73 -8.87 -32.74
CA VAL A 414 -0.75 -8.36 -34.11
C VAL A 414 -0.42 -6.86 -34.13
N ARG A 415 -0.98 -6.06 -33.23
CA ARG A 415 -0.66 -4.63 -33.09
C ARG A 415 0.82 -4.39 -32.79
N VAL A 416 1.39 -5.13 -31.84
CA VAL A 416 2.82 -5.05 -31.48
C VAL A 416 3.70 -5.38 -32.69
N ALA A 417 3.41 -6.48 -33.39
CA ALA A 417 4.15 -6.89 -34.59
C ALA A 417 4.05 -5.86 -35.71
N GLY A 418 2.85 -5.30 -35.95
CA GLY A 418 2.61 -4.26 -36.93
C GLY A 418 3.37 -2.96 -36.70
N GLN A 419 3.76 -2.68 -35.46
CA GLN A 419 4.59 -1.53 -35.07
C GLN A 419 6.09 -1.86 -34.97
N GLY A 420 6.50 -3.10 -35.21
CA GLY A 420 7.88 -3.55 -35.06
C GLY A 420 8.42 -3.47 -33.63
N ALA A 421 7.53 -3.46 -32.64
CA ALA A 421 7.90 -3.36 -31.23
C ALA A 421 8.30 -4.72 -30.65
N SER A 422 9.13 -4.71 -29.59
CA SER A 422 9.63 -5.92 -28.94
C SER A 422 8.81 -6.34 -27.70
N LEU A 423 7.65 -5.72 -27.48
CA LEU A 423 6.77 -5.99 -26.32
C LEU A 423 6.23 -7.43 -26.36
N LEU A 424 6.41 -8.17 -25.28
CA LEU A 424 5.77 -9.47 -25.10
C LEU A 424 4.39 -9.26 -24.45
N VAL A 425 3.31 -9.74 -25.09
CA VAL A 425 1.95 -9.62 -24.55
C VAL A 425 1.38 -10.98 -24.20
N SER A 426 0.85 -11.08 -22.99
CA SER A 426 0.11 -12.24 -22.46
C SER A 426 -1.10 -11.75 -21.66
N ALA A 427 -2.10 -12.60 -21.45
CA ALA A 427 -3.10 -12.36 -20.43
C ALA A 427 -2.62 -12.97 -19.10
N ALA A 428 -2.89 -12.29 -18.02
CA ALA A 428 -2.70 -12.84 -16.68
C ALA A 428 -3.65 -14.04 -16.48
N ARG A 429 -3.15 -15.09 -15.83
CA ARG A 429 -3.96 -16.28 -15.51
C ARG A 429 -3.65 -16.79 -14.11
N GLU A 430 -4.64 -17.29 -13.42
CA GLU A 430 -4.46 -17.91 -12.11
C GLU A 430 -3.45 -19.05 -12.16
N GLY A 431 -2.54 -19.09 -11.17
CA GLY A 431 -1.45 -20.06 -11.10
C GLY A 431 -0.29 -19.77 -12.07
N GLY A 432 -0.43 -18.75 -12.94
CA GLY A 432 0.68 -18.28 -13.79
C GLY A 432 1.79 -17.69 -12.93
N GLU A 433 3.04 -17.92 -13.35
CA GLU A 433 4.24 -17.44 -12.66
C GLU A 433 5.21 -16.78 -13.63
N VAL A 434 5.84 -15.71 -13.18
CA VAL A 434 6.92 -15.01 -13.88
C VAL A 434 8.12 -14.93 -12.96
N VAL A 435 9.30 -15.27 -13.47
CA VAL A 435 10.54 -15.20 -12.71
C VAL A 435 11.49 -14.21 -13.37
N LEU A 436 11.77 -13.11 -12.68
CA LEU A 436 12.83 -12.19 -13.05
C LEU A 436 14.13 -12.66 -12.39
N LYS A 437 15.21 -12.68 -13.16
CA LYS A 437 16.54 -13.03 -12.68
C LYS A 437 17.38 -11.78 -12.57
N PRO A 438 18.19 -11.63 -11.52
CA PRO A 438 19.15 -10.55 -11.45
C PRO A 438 20.08 -10.57 -12.69
N ALA A 439 20.40 -9.38 -13.19
CA ALA A 439 21.34 -9.22 -14.30
C ALA A 439 22.77 -9.60 -13.91
#